data_5f29553b4d0488845fe1e815b7e3f247
#
_entry.id   5f29553b4d0488845fe1e815b7e3f247
#
_cell.length_a   1.000
_cell.length_b   1.000
_cell.length_c   1.000
_cell.angle_alpha   90.00
_cell.angle_beta   90.00
_cell.angle_gamma   90.00
#
_symmetry.space_group_name_H-M   'P 1'
#
loop_
_entity.id
_entity.type
_entity.pdbx_description
1 polymer ?
#
loop_
_entity_poly.entity_id
_entity_poly.type
_entity_poly.pdbx_seq_one_letter_code
_entity_poly.pdbx_strand_id
1 'polypeptide(L)'
;MKEEHSHEFAKNYGDPAFGLSRKHSEEAIHYYLQKLSEDKFMELLLPKLEDKELDYLHNLIFTLLKNHISEDEYHKYFLKDGTHE
;
A
#
# COMPACT_ATOMS: atom_id res chain seq x y z
N MET A 1 -17.54 7.81 8.50
CA MET A 1 -16.65 7.74 8.87
C MET A 1 -15.64 8.20 8.17
N LYS A 2 -14.89 8.49 8.31
CA LYS A 2 -13.99 8.90 7.62
C LYS A 2 -13.09 7.98 7.44
N GLU A 3 -12.59 7.78 6.46
CA GLU A 3 -11.81 6.80 6.31
C GLU A 3 -10.54 6.97 6.91
N GLU A 4 -9.95 5.97 7.35
CA GLU A 4 -8.70 5.98 7.92
C GLU A 4 -7.64 6.03 6.91
N HIS A 5 -7.87 5.52 5.74
CA HIS A 5 -6.86 5.52 4.70
C HIS A 5 -7.24 6.57 3.71
N SER A 6 -6.37 7.50 3.52
CA SER A 6 -6.62 8.53 2.59
C SER A 6 -5.75 8.30 1.39
N HIS A 7 -6.15 8.60 0.26
CA HIS A 7 -5.34 8.48 -0.95
C HIS A 7 -4.98 9.86 -1.46
N GLU A 8 -4.74 10.75 -0.52
CA GLU A 8 -4.45 12.14 -0.86
C GLU A 8 -3.20 12.29 -1.69
N PHE A 9 -2.19 11.48 -1.40
CA PHE A 9 -0.96 11.59 -2.15
C PHE A 9 -1.21 11.38 -3.63
N ALA A 10 -1.92 10.31 -3.96
CA ALA A 10 -2.18 10.02 -5.37
C ALA A 10 -3.02 11.09 -6.03
N LYS A 11 -3.96 11.65 -5.29
CA LYS A 11 -4.78 12.70 -5.84
C LYS A 11 -3.98 13.90 -6.24
N ASN A 12 -2.94 14.21 -5.50
CA ASN A 12 -2.17 15.43 -5.72
C ASN A 12 -0.85 15.23 -6.42
N TYR A 13 -0.49 14.00 -6.72
CA TYR A 13 0.79 13.73 -7.32
C TYR A 13 0.61 13.68 -8.83
N GLY A 14 1.43 14.35 -9.52
CA GLY A 14 1.20 14.47 -10.94
C GLY A 14 1.87 13.43 -11.80
N ASP A 15 3.14 13.25 -11.62
CA ASP A 15 3.90 12.61 -12.67
C ASP A 15 4.89 11.64 -12.13
N PRO A 16 4.54 10.39 -11.97
CA PRO A 16 5.47 9.42 -11.42
C PRO A 16 6.67 9.23 -12.32
N ALA A 17 7.83 9.17 -11.72
CA ALA A 17 9.07 9.02 -12.45
C ALA A 17 9.94 7.99 -11.78
N PHE A 18 9.52 6.76 -11.83
CA PHE A 18 10.25 5.66 -11.20
C PHE A 18 11.62 5.52 -11.85
N GLY A 19 12.63 5.38 -11.01
CA GLY A 19 13.97 5.14 -11.52
C GLY A 19 14.83 6.36 -11.70
N LEU A 20 14.25 7.55 -11.62
CA LEU A 20 15.01 8.75 -11.82
C LEU A 20 15.92 9.04 -10.65
N SER A 21 15.43 8.81 -9.43
CA SER A 21 16.22 8.93 -8.22
C SER A 21 15.52 8.11 -7.16
N ARG A 22 16.13 7.94 -6.00
CA ARG A 22 15.50 7.22 -4.91
C ARG A 22 14.21 7.91 -4.50
N LYS A 23 14.23 9.21 -4.38
CA LYS A 23 13.04 9.95 -4.00
C LYS A 23 11.94 9.79 -5.03
N HIS A 24 12.27 9.88 -6.30
CA HIS A 24 11.29 9.72 -7.36
C HIS A 24 10.72 8.31 -7.35
N SER A 25 11.56 7.31 -7.09
CA SER A 25 11.07 5.94 -7.05
C SER A 25 10.12 5.72 -5.89
N GLU A 26 10.43 6.28 -4.72
CA GLU A 26 9.53 6.15 -3.58
C GLU A 26 8.19 6.82 -3.87
N GLU A 27 8.24 7.99 -4.48
CA GLU A 27 7.00 8.71 -4.79
C GLU A 27 6.17 7.96 -5.83
N ALA A 28 6.83 7.39 -6.82
CA ALA A 28 6.11 6.64 -7.84
C ALA A 28 5.43 5.41 -7.25
N ILE A 29 6.13 4.69 -6.38
CA ILE A 29 5.54 3.53 -5.73
C ILE A 29 4.36 3.94 -4.85
N HIS A 30 4.54 5.03 -4.10
CA HIS A 30 3.46 5.54 -3.26
C HIS A 30 2.23 5.84 -4.11
N TYR A 31 2.45 6.51 -5.23
CA TYR A 31 1.37 6.87 -6.14
C TYR A 31 0.66 5.63 -6.69
N TYR A 32 1.46 4.68 -7.20
CA TYR A 32 0.85 3.51 -7.82
C TYR A 32 0.16 2.61 -6.82
N LEU A 33 0.71 2.50 -5.60
CA LEU A 33 0.06 1.70 -4.59
C LEU A 33 -1.28 2.30 -4.18
N GLN A 34 -1.34 3.62 -4.09
CA GLN A 34 -2.62 4.24 -3.74
C GLN A 34 -3.63 4.09 -4.87
N LYS A 35 -3.18 4.21 -6.11
CA LYS A 35 -4.09 3.98 -7.23
C LYS A 35 -4.58 2.54 -7.25
N LEU A 36 -3.66 1.63 -6.99
CA LEU A 36 -3.98 0.21 -7.02
C LEU A 36 -4.97 -0.15 -5.92
N SER A 37 -4.86 0.48 -4.77
CA SER A 37 -5.63 0.09 -3.60
C SER A 37 -6.99 0.75 -3.49
N GLU A 38 -7.42 1.48 -4.50
CA GLU A 38 -8.76 2.03 -4.45
C GLU A 38 -9.78 0.91 -4.49
N ASP A 39 -10.85 1.09 -3.76
CA ASP A 39 -11.86 0.03 -3.60
C ASP A 39 -12.34 -0.50 -4.93
N LYS A 40 -12.70 0.40 -5.84
CA LYS A 40 -13.23 -0.06 -7.11
C LYS A 40 -12.21 -0.80 -7.94
N PHE A 41 -10.97 -0.36 -7.90
CA PHE A 41 -9.94 -1.03 -8.67
C PHE A 41 -9.62 -2.39 -8.06
N MET A 42 -9.61 -2.48 -6.74
CA MET A 42 -9.40 -3.75 -6.07
C MET A 42 -10.51 -4.74 -6.40
N GLU A 43 -11.74 -4.26 -6.45
CA GLU A 43 -12.86 -5.11 -6.80
C GLU A 43 -12.73 -5.65 -8.22
N LEU A 44 -12.13 -4.87 -9.09
CA LEU A 44 -11.91 -5.31 -10.45
C LEU A 44 -10.73 -6.26 -10.56
N LEU A 45 -9.65 -5.95 -9.89
CA LEU A 45 -8.39 -6.66 -10.08
C LEU A 45 -8.33 -7.99 -9.35
N LEU A 46 -8.69 -7.99 -8.07
CA LEU A 46 -8.43 -9.18 -7.25
C LEU A 46 -9.06 -10.45 -7.77
N PRO A 47 -10.31 -10.41 -8.26
CA PRO A 47 -10.89 -11.65 -8.78
C PRO A 47 -10.19 -12.19 -10.01
N LYS A 48 -9.41 -11.36 -10.69
CA LYS A 48 -8.72 -11.79 -11.90
C LYS A 48 -7.38 -12.44 -11.63
N LEU A 49 -6.89 -12.30 -10.39
CA LEU A 49 -5.56 -12.83 -10.08
C LEU A 49 -5.62 -14.34 -9.86
N GLU A 50 -4.54 -15.00 -10.23
CA GLU A 50 -4.40 -16.41 -9.96
C GLU A 50 -3.98 -16.62 -8.52
N ASP A 51 -4.21 -17.83 -8.01
CA ASP A 51 -3.86 -18.13 -6.63
C ASP A 51 -2.41 -17.86 -6.32
N LYS A 52 -1.52 -18.18 -7.22
CA LYS A 52 -0.11 -17.95 -6.97
C LYS A 52 0.21 -16.46 -6.93
N GLU A 53 -0.55 -15.64 -7.63
CA GLU A 53 -0.35 -14.20 -7.58
C GLU A 53 -0.81 -13.65 -6.25
N LEU A 54 -1.93 -14.16 -5.74
CA LEU A 54 -2.39 -13.76 -4.42
C LEU A 54 -1.38 -14.14 -3.35
N ASP A 55 -0.85 -15.36 -3.44
CA ASP A 55 0.17 -15.80 -2.50
C ASP A 55 1.39 -14.92 -2.56
N TYR A 56 1.81 -14.58 -3.76
CA TYR A 56 2.98 -13.74 -3.93
C TYR A 56 2.78 -12.37 -3.28
N LEU A 57 1.63 -11.76 -3.52
CA LEU A 57 1.35 -10.47 -2.94
C LEU A 57 1.29 -10.53 -1.42
N HIS A 58 0.60 -11.55 -0.91
CA HIS A 58 0.49 -11.71 0.53
C HIS A 58 1.88 -11.85 1.16
N ASN A 59 2.70 -12.69 0.60
CA ASN A 59 4.04 -12.92 1.14
C ASN A 59 4.91 -11.68 1.03
N LEU A 60 4.80 -10.97 -0.07
CA LEU A 60 5.57 -9.75 -0.25
C LEU A 60 5.19 -8.70 0.79
N ILE A 61 3.89 -8.49 0.97
CA ILE A 61 3.42 -7.52 1.93
C ILE A 61 3.95 -7.83 3.33
N PHE A 62 3.79 -9.07 3.77
CA PHE A 62 4.17 -9.38 5.13
C PHE A 62 5.67 -9.52 5.32
N THR A 63 6.39 -9.87 4.29
CA THR A 63 7.85 -9.84 4.35
C THR A 63 8.36 -8.41 4.55
N LEU A 64 7.78 -7.47 3.80
CA LEU A 64 8.19 -6.09 3.93
C LEU A 64 7.86 -5.54 5.31
N LEU A 65 6.68 -5.88 5.80
CA LEU A 65 6.30 -5.42 7.13
C LEU A 65 7.22 -6.00 8.19
N LYS A 66 7.49 -7.28 8.11
CA LYS A 66 8.34 -7.91 9.09
C LYS A 66 9.75 -7.33 9.08
N ASN A 67 10.27 -7.04 7.91
CA ASN A 67 11.64 -6.57 7.81
C ASN A 67 11.84 -5.12 8.19
N HIS A 68 10.81 -4.31 8.08
CA HIS A 68 10.99 -2.87 8.22
C HIS A 68 10.13 -2.19 9.25
N ILE A 69 9.10 -2.85 9.75
CA ILE A 69 8.10 -2.22 10.61
C ILE A 69 8.06 -2.92 11.96
N SER A 70 8.11 -2.15 13.04
CA SER A 70 8.02 -2.73 14.37
C SER A 70 6.58 -3.14 14.64
N GLU A 71 6.39 -3.91 15.71
CA GLU A 71 5.06 -4.36 16.06
C GLU A 71 4.16 -3.21 16.44
N ASP A 72 4.70 -2.22 17.17
CA ASP A 72 3.92 -1.05 17.52
C ASP A 72 3.52 -0.27 16.27
N GLU A 73 4.44 -0.12 15.34
CA GLU A 73 4.13 0.58 14.10
C GLU A 73 3.10 -0.17 13.29
N TYR A 74 3.19 -1.48 13.30
CA TYR A 74 2.24 -2.31 12.57
C TYR A 74 0.82 -2.07 13.08
N HIS A 75 0.64 -2.10 14.40
CA HIS A 75 -0.68 -1.88 14.96
C HIS A 75 -1.15 -0.45 14.77
N LYS A 76 -0.25 0.50 14.91
CA LYS A 76 -0.66 1.89 14.85
C LYS A 76 -0.95 2.36 13.43
N TYR A 77 -0.08 2.00 12.51
CA TYR A 77 -0.16 2.56 11.17
C TYR A 77 -0.78 1.65 10.14
N PHE A 78 -0.56 0.35 10.26
CA PHE A 78 -1.08 -0.57 9.27
C PHE A 78 -2.47 -1.07 9.64
N LEU A 79 -2.60 -1.62 10.84
CA LEU A 79 -3.90 -2.11 11.28
C LEU A 79 -4.80 -0.98 11.74
N LYS A 80 -4.22 0.09 12.24
CA LYS A 80 -4.96 1.23 12.74
C LYS A 80 -5.97 0.83 13.80
N ASP A 81 -5.62 -0.18 14.58
CA ASP A 81 -6.55 -0.66 15.56
C ASP A 81 -6.50 0.17 16.83
N GLY A 82 -5.49 0.89 17.07
CA GLY A 82 -5.44 1.88 18.12
C GLY A 82 -5.81 1.45 19.50
N THR A 83 -6.15 0.24 19.68
CA THR A 83 -6.57 -0.16 20.96
C THR A 83 -5.48 -0.68 21.76
N HIS A 84 -4.30 -0.62 21.22
CA HIS A 84 -3.28 -1.13 21.96
C HIS A 84 -2.69 -0.07 22.65
N GLU A 85 -3.11 0.32 23.57
CA GLU A 85 -2.48 1.29 24.19
C GLU A 85 -1.90 0.88 25.24
#